data_b6f03999b8d0027e3a8fa836eac5b403
#
_entry.id   b6f03999b8d0027e3a8fa836eac5b403
#
_cell.length_a   1.000
_cell.length_b   1.000
_cell.length_c   1.000
_cell.angle_alpha   90.00
_cell.angle_beta   90.00
_cell.angle_gamma   90.00
#
_symmetry.space_group_name_H-M   'P 1'
#
loop_
_entity.id
_entity.type
_entity.pdbx_description
1 polymer ?
#
loop_
_entity_poly.entity_id
_entity_poly.type
_entity_poly.pdbx_seq_one_letter_code
_entity_poly.pdbx_strand_id
1 'polypeptide(L)'
;LKEAADMGITVCTWDSDANVEDRALMVSQGTPEVLGKMLVDMGVDALTKRGKDPAADTIKYCWHYSQATVTDQNSWQVAGEAYIKENYPNWENVAPDNYYSEQDSEKAVNVGAAVLADHSDVDLIICNDSTALPGQLQAAQNAGLTKDDITITGFASPNSIKEFCKAGVLYEWGLWDCKIQGAMGCYVAAYLAAGNEVKVGDTISIPEIGDVTVEPNDSISEGAATGDVNNGVVLLPERAVFDETNMDDYNF
;
A
#
# COMPACT_ATOMS: atom_id res chain seq x y z
N LEU A 1 3.40 -23.50 6.78
CA LEU A 1 4.82 -23.16 6.59
C LEU A 1 5.72 -24.04 7.48
N LYS A 2 5.41 -24.17 8.75
CA LYS A 2 6.19 -24.98 9.69
C LYS A 2 6.50 -26.39 9.18
N GLU A 3 5.54 -27.10 8.60
CA GLU A 3 5.74 -28.43 8.02
C GLU A 3 6.79 -28.42 6.90
N ALA A 4 6.78 -27.39 6.04
CA ALA A 4 7.78 -27.21 4.99
C ALA A 4 9.18 -26.97 5.56
N ALA A 5 9.27 -26.06 6.57
CA ALA A 5 10.52 -25.77 7.25
C ALA A 5 11.07 -27.02 7.98
N ASP A 6 10.23 -27.80 8.65
CA ASP A 6 10.59 -29.05 9.32
C ASP A 6 11.10 -30.15 8.32
N MET A 7 10.68 -30.06 7.05
CA MET A 7 11.17 -30.91 5.96
C MET A 7 12.46 -30.39 5.29
N GLY A 8 13.02 -29.26 5.77
CA GLY A 8 14.21 -28.64 5.20
C GLY A 8 13.95 -27.87 3.90
N ILE A 9 12.70 -27.50 3.64
CA ILE A 9 12.32 -26.66 2.50
C ILE A 9 12.51 -25.20 2.91
N THR A 10 13.29 -24.44 2.13
CA THR A 10 13.45 -23.00 2.32
C THR A 10 12.17 -22.28 1.94
N VAL A 11 11.59 -21.57 2.88
CA VAL A 11 10.36 -20.78 2.69
C VAL A 11 10.71 -19.30 2.70
N CYS A 12 10.29 -18.58 1.65
CA CYS A 12 10.33 -17.12 1.58
C CYS A 12 8.91 -16.60 1.40
N THR A 13 8.63 -15.44 1.99
CA THR A 13 7.38 -14.73 1.81
C THR A 13 7.61 -13.46 0.98
N TRP A 14 6.59 -12.96 0.35
CA TRP A 14 6.62 -11.71 -0.37
C TRP A 14 5.22 -11.10 -0.41
N ASP A 15 5.17 -9.76 -0.50
CA ASP A 15 3.95 -8.96 -0.42
C ASP A 15 3.34 -8.98 0.99
N SER A 16 2.58 -9.98 1.36
CA SER A 16 2.08 -10.20 2.72
C SER A 16 2.89 -11.27 3.44
N ASP A 17 3.23 -11.00 4.69
CA ASP A 17 4.04 -11.92 5.49
C ASP A 17 3.20 -13.03 6.14
N ALA A 18 3.90 -14.01 6.64
CA ALA A 18 3.36 -15.10 7.43
C ALA A 18 4.05 -15.13 8.81
N ASN A 19 3.93 -16.24 9.54
CA ASN A 19 4.63 -16.38 10.80
C ASN A 19 6.15 -16.28 10.58
N VAL A 20 6.75 -15.27 11.20
CA VAL A 20 8.18 -14.93 11.08
C VAL A 20 9.10 -16.12 11.39
N GLU A 21 8.70 -17.00 12.34
CA GLU A 21 9.49 -18.16 12.75
C GLU A 21 9.50 -19.29 11.71
N ASP A 22 8.56 -19.27 10.75
CA ASP A 22 8.38 -20.35 9.78
C ASP A 22 8.87 -19.98 8.37
N ARG A 23 9.52 -18.82 8.21
CA ARG A 23 10.08 -18.36 6.92
C ARG A 23 11.54 -17.92 7.08
N ALA A 24 12.30 -17.95 6.00
CA ALA A 24 13.69 -17.52 5.99
C ALA A 24 13.83 -16.02 5.77
N LEU A 25 13.26 -15.48 4.71
CA LEU A 25 13.22 -14.03 4.40
C LEU A 25 11.85 -13.63 3.86
N MET A 26 11.52 -12.36 4.08
CA MET A 26 10.38 -11.66 3.49
C MET A 26 10.88 -10.63 2.47
N VAL A 27 10.20 -10.52 1.32
CA VAL A 27 10.38 -9.39 0.39
C VAL A 27 9.18 -8.47 0.50
N SER A 28 9.37 -7.33 1.15
CA SER A 28 8.31 -6.35 1.43
C SER A 28 8.36 -5.16 0.48
N GLN A 29 7.19 -4.63 0.16
CA GLN A 29 6.98 -3.42 -0.60
C GLN A 29 7.40 -2.15 0.13
N GLY A 30 7.55 -2.20 1.45
CA GLY A 30 7.97 -1.07 2.29
C GLY A 30 7.57 -1.25 3.74
N THR A 31 8.06 -0.36 4.60
CA THR A 31 7.60 -0.31 5.98
C THR A 31 6.21 0.33 6.10
N PRO A 32 5.48 0.09 7.20
CA PRO A 32 4.20 0.75 7.45
C PRO A 32 4.28 2.29 7.35
N GLU A 33 5.36 2.88 7.88
CA GLU A 33 5.57 4.33 7.86
C GLU A 33 5.74 4.86 6.44
N VAL A 34 6.51 4.16 5.61
CA VAL A 34 6.74 4.56 4.22
C VAL A 34 5.45 4.49 3.42
N LEU A 35 4.69 3.41 3.57
CA LEU A 35 3.46 3.20 2.79
C LEU A 35 2.30 4.05 3.33
N GLY A 36 2.16 4.16 4.65
CA GLY A 36 1.16 5.03 5.27
C GLY A 36 1.39 6.50 4.93
N LYS A 37 2.65 6.96 5.01
CA LYS A 37 3.03 8.32 4.59
C LYS A 37 2.73 8.55 3.10
N MET A 38 3.10 7.61 2.23
CA MET A 38 2.85 7.72 0.78
C MET A 38 1.36 7.88 0.46
N LEU A 39 0.47 7.13 1.13
CA LEU A 39 -0.98 7.26 0.96
C LEU A 39 -1.48 8.65 1.34
N VAL A 40 -0.96 9.20 2.44
CA VAL A 40 -1.34 10.56 2.90
C VAL A 40 -0.75 11.64 2.00
N ASP A 41 0.51 11.52 1.60
CA ASP A 41 1.18 12.51 0.72
C ASP A 41 0.47 12.61 -0.64
N MET A 42 0.05 11.49 -1.23
CA MET A 42 -0.78 11.52 -2.45
C MET A 42 -2.11 12.24 -2.22
N GLY A 43 -2.74 12.03 -1.06
CA GLY A 43 -3.94 12.77 -0.68
C GLY A 43 -3.69 14.28 -0.56
N VAL A 44 -2.59 14.67 0.08
CA VAL A 44 -2.16 16.08 0.23
C VAL A 44 -1.92 16.74 -1.13
N ASP A 45 -1.20 16.05 -2.01
CA ASP A 45 -0.88 16.59 -3.34
C ASP A 45 -2.15 16.74 -4.20
N ALA A 46 -2.99 15.71 -4.21
CA ALA A 46 -4.26 15.74 -4.93
C ALA A 46 -5.24 16.81 -4.39
N LEU A 47 -5.33 17.00 -3.06
CA LEU A 47 -6.11 18.10 -2.45
C LEU A 47 -5.58 19.47 -2.87
N THR A 48 -4.24 19.62 -2.90
CA THR A 48 -3.59 20.85 -3.35
C THR A 48 -3.91 21.15 -4.83
N LYS A 49 -3.83 20.12 -5.70
CA LYS A 49 -4.23 20.22 -7.11
C LYS A 49 -5.70 20.62 -7.27
N ARG A 50 -6.57 20.19 -6.35
CA ARG A 50 -7.98 20.58 -6.27
C ARG A 50 -8.21 21.98 -5.71
N GLY A 51 -7.16 22.67 -5.23
CA GLY A 51 -7.24 24.04 -4.71
C GLY A 51 -7.53 24.14 -3.22
N LYS A 52 -7.42 23.06 -2.47
CA LYS A 52 -7.46 23.06 -0.99
C LYS A 52 -6.09 23.42 -0.41
N ASP A 53 -6.07 23.87 0.81
CA ASP A 53 -4.85 24.01 1.62
C ASP A 53 -4.84 22.93 2.72
N PRO A 54 -4.16 21.77 2.49
CA PRO A 54 -4.18 20.67 3.44
C PRO A 54 -3.64 21.02 4.83
N ALA A 55 -2.78 22.04 4.93
CA ALA A 55 -2.22 22.48 6.21
C ALA A 55 -3.14 23.41 6.99
N ALA A 56 -4.00 24.18 6.31
CA ALA A 56 -4.85 25.18 6.92
C ALA A 56 -6.33 24.79 6.97
N ASP A 57 -6.82 24.10 5.95
CA ASP A 57 -8.22 23.71 5.85
C ASP A 57 -8.58 22.54 6.78
N THR A 58 -9.84 22.48 7.20
CA THR A 58 -10.40 21.27 7.78
C THR A 58 -10.71 20.30 6.64
N ILE A 59 -9.98 19.20 6.57
CA ILE A 59 -10.16 18.15 5.57
C ILE A 59 -10.92 16.98 6.20
N LYS A 60 -12.08 16.66 5.67
CA LYS A 60 -12.85 15.48 6.04
C LYS A 60 -12.39 14.30 5.19
N TYR A 61 -11.92 13.24 5.85
CA TYR A 61 -11.43 12.07 5.14
C TYR A 61 -11.95 10.76 5.71
N CYS A 62 -11.86 9.70 4.93
CA CYS A 62 -12.11 8.33 5.37
C CYS A 62 -11.25 7.33 4.61
N TRP A 63 -11.22 6.09 5.12
CA TRP A 63 -10.52 4.97 4.53
C TRP A 63 -11.51 3.96 3.95
N HIS A 64 -11.17 3.45 2.76
CA HIS A 64 -11.88 2.34 2.13
C HIS A 64 -10.85 1.29 1.72
N TYR A 65 -10.90 0.14 2.35
CA TYR A 65 -10.00 -0.98 2.06
C TYR A 65 -10.66 -2.35 1.93
N SER A 66 -9.83 -3.41 1.79
CA SER A 66 -10.35 -4.74 1.50
C SER A 66 -11.04 -5.37 2.69
N GLN A 67 -10.34 -5.58 3.79
CA GLN A 67 -10.84 -6.31 4.96
C GLN A 67 -10.17 -5.84 6.25
N ALA A 68 -10.91 -5.92 7.36
CA ALA A 68 -10.40 -5.60 8.69
C ALA A 68 -9.25 -6.52 9.17
N THR A 69 -9.08 -7.68 8.54
CA THR A 69 -8.10 -8.70 8.93
C THR A 69 -6.80 -8.68 8.14
N VAL A 70 -6.64 -7.76 7.17
CA VAL A 70 -5.41 -7.62 6.40
C VAL A 70 -4.40 -6.81 7.20
N THR A 71 -3.44 -7.50 7.81
CA THR A 71 -2.49 -6.92 8.77
C THR A 71 -1.68 -5.78 8.16
N ASP A 72 -1.18 -5.94 6.94
CA ASP A 72 -0.35 -4.93 6.26
C ASP A 72 -1.14 -3.65 6.03
N GLN A 73 -2.35 -3.74 5.47
CA GLN A 73 -3.21 -2.57 5.22
C GLN A 73 -3.59 -1.85 6.51
N ASN A 74 -3.83 -2.60 7.59
CA ASN A 74 -4.07 -2.01 8.91
C ASN A 74 -2.84 -1.26 9.42
N SER A 75 -1.64 -1.82 9.27
CA SER A 75 -0.41 -1.18 9.70
C SER A 75 -0.12 0.12 8.91
N TRP A 76 -0.39 0.13 7.60
CA TRP A 76 -0.27 1.34 6.77
C TRP A 76 -1.25 2.43 7.19
N GLN A 77 -2.49 2.05 7.53
CA GLN A 77 -3.46 3.00 8.05
C GLN A 77 -3.01 3.57 9.40
N VAL A 78 -2.59 2.73 10.34
CA VAL A 78 -2.12 3.18 11.66
C VAL A 78 -0.96 4.19 11.51
N ALA A 79 0.01 3.89 10.64
CA ALA A 79 1.11 4.80 10.34
C ALA A 79 0.63 6.09 9.63
N GLY A 80 -0.29 5.99 8.68
CA GLY A 80 -0.89 7.12 7.99
C GLY A 80 -1.69 8.02 8.94
N GLU A 81 -2.49 7.45 9.84
CA GLU A 81 -3.23 8.18 10.87
C GLU A 81 -2.29 8.91 11.84
N ALA A 82 -1.18 8.26 12.24
CA ALA A 82 -0.15 8.89 13.08
C ALA A 82 0.48 10.08 12.34
N TYR A 83 0.80 9.92 11.06
CA TYR A 83 1.36 10.97 10.22
C TYR A 83 0.38 12.13 10.01
N ILE A 84 -0.92 11.85 9.78
CA ILE A 84 -1.97 12.88 9.69
C ILE A 84 -2.06 13.65 11.00
N LYS A 85 -2.14 12.96 12.13
CA LYS A 85 -2.26 13.58 13.45
C LYS A 85 -1.08 14.52 13.77
N GLU A 86 0.12 14.17 13.33
CA GLU A 86 1.33 14.97 13.58
C GLU A 86 1.39 16.20 12.66
N ASN A 87 1.06 16.04 11.37
CA ASN A 87 1.33 17.05 10.34
C ASN A 87 0.08 17.84 9.90
N TYR A 88 -1.11 17.24 10.05
CA TYR A 88 -2.40 17.79 9.59
C TYR A 88 -3.46 17.72 10.70
N PRO A 89 -3.25 18.39 11.86
CA PRO A 89 -4.12 18.26 13.03
C PRO A 89 -5.55 18.77 12.83
N ASN A 90 -5.81 19.48 11.72
CA ASN A 90 -7.14 19.96 11.34
C ASN A 90 -7.95 18.95 10.52
N TRP A 91 -7.36 17.78 10.17
CA TRP A 91 -8.08 16.77 9.43
C TRP A 91 -8.99 15.96 10.34
N GLU A 92 -10.16 15.56 9.83
CA GLU A 92 -11.20 14.84 10.55
C GLU A 92 -11.51 13.50 9.86
N ASN A 93 -11.24 12.37 10.52
CA ASN A 93 -11.70 11.08 10.05
C ASN A 93 -13.20 10.94 10.31
N VAL A 94 -14.01 10.99 9.25
CA VAL A 94 -15.48 10.95 9.35
C VAL A 94 -16.05 9.54 9.44
N ALA A 95 -15.22 8.50 9.23
CA ALA A 95 -15.61 7.10 9.29
C ALA A 95 -14.53 6.25 10.01
N PRO A 96 -14.40 6.38 11.34
CA PRO A 96 -13.34 5.69 12.09
C PRO A 96 -13.46 4.15 12.09
N ASP A 97 -14.63 3.62 11.79
CA ASP A 97 -14.86 2.17 11.65
C ASP A 97 -14.45 1.62 10.28
N ASN A 98 -14.00 2.51 9.37
CA ASN A 98 -13.62 2.22 8.00
C ASN A 98 -14.73 1.57 7.14
N TYR A 99 -14.49 1.52 5.85
CA TYR A 99 -15.32 0.84 4.86
C TYR A 99 -14.55 -0.34 4.26
N TYR A 100 -15.22 -1.49 4.03
CA TYR A 100 -14.56 -2.72 3.59
C TYR A 100 -15.24 -3.34 2.38
N SER A 101 -14.48 -3.52 1.30
CA SER A 101 -14.92 -4.16 0.05
C SER A 101 -14.86 -5.68 0.08
N GLU A 102 -14.20 -6.29 1.09
CA GLU A 102 -13.99 -7.73 1.26
C GLU A 102 -13.34 -8.41 0.04
N GLN A 103 -12.48 -7.70 -0.68
CA GLN A 103 -11.81 -8.15 -1.90
C GLN A 103 -12.78 -8.53 -3.04
N ASP A 104 -13.99 -7.99 -3.00
CA ASP A 104 -15.02 -8.19 -4.00
C ASP A 104 -15.22 -6.90 -4.80
N SER A 105 -15.01 -6.95 -6.12
CA SER A 105 -15.05 -5.77 -6.99
C SER A 105 -16.45 -5.16 -7.10
N GLU A 106 -17.51 -5.97 -7.10
CA GLU A 106 -18.90 -5.47 -7.14
C GLU A 106 -19.26 -4.82 -5.81
N LYS A 107 -18.87 -5.47 -4.71
CA LYS A 107 -19.04 -4.92 -3.37
C LYS A 107 -18.27 -3.60 -3.21
N ALA A 108 -17.06 -3.49 -3.74
CA ALA A 108 -16.26 -2.26 -3.69
C ALA A 108 -16.98 -1.07 -4.33
N VAL A 109 -17.68 -1.26 -5.45
CA VAL A 109 -18.51 -0.22 -6.07
C VAL A 109 -19.69 0.16 -5.18
N ASN A 110 -20.39 -0.83 -4.61
CA ASN A 110 -21.53 -0.58 -3.73
C ASN A 110 -21.11 0.12 -2.44
N VAL A 111 -19.99 -0.28 -1.84
CA VAL A 111 -19.40 0.37 -0.67
C VAL A 111 -18.96 1.79 -1.02
N GLY A 112 -18.30 1.99 -2.16
CA GLY A 112 -17.94 3.32 -2.64
C GLY A 112 -19.13 4.25 -2.80
N ALA A 113 -20.27 3.75 -3.31
CA ALA A 113 -21.50 4.51 -3.41
C ALA A 113 -22.08 4.84 -2.01
N ALA A 114 -21.97 3.92 -1.04
CA ALA A 114 -22.39 4.18 0.34
C ALA A 114 -21.53 5.26 1.00
N VAL A 115 -20.19 5.21 0.83
CA VAL A 115 -19.29 6.27 1.32
C VAL A 115 -19.73 7.65 0.84
N LEU A 116 -20.00 7.79 -0.47
CA LEU A 116 -20.43 9.05 -1.07
C LEU A 116 -21.80 9.52 -0.58
N ALA A 117 -22.69 8.59 -0.26
CA ALA A 117 -24.03 8.90 0.25
C ALA A 117 -24.01 9.29 1.74
N ASP A 118 -23.24 8.56 2.55
CA ASP A 118 -23.16 8.73 4.00
C ASP A 118 -22.34 9.99 4.37
N HIS A 119 -21.35 10.32 3.55
CA HIS A 119 -20.42 11.43 3.77
C HIS A 119 -20.36 12.33 2.54
N SER A 120 -21.48 13.01 2.24
CA SER A 120 -21.59 13.89 1.05
C SER A 120 -20.66 15.10 1.06
N ASP A 121 -20.02 15.39 2.19
CA ASP A 121 -19.07 16.48 2.40
C ASP A 121 -17.63 15.98 2.67
N VAL A 122 -17.35 14.71 2.37
CA VAL A 122 -15.98 14.17 2.45
C VAL A 122 -15.08 14.81 1.39
N ASP A 123 -13.89 15.21 1.79
CA ASP A 123 -12.91 15.83 0.92
C ASP A 123 -11.96 14.82 0.29
N LEU A 124 -11.59 13.77 1.05
CA LEU A 124 -10.58 12.79 0.67
C LEU A 124 -11.01 11.37 1.05
N ILE A 125 -10.92 10.47 0.09
CA ILE A 125 -11.09 9.02 0.31
C ILE A 125 -9.76 8.33 -0.02
N ILE A 126 -9.18 7.64 0.98
CA ILE A 126 -7.94 6.89 0.84
C ILE A 126 -8.26 5.41 0.71
N CYS A 127 -7.90 4.84 -0.44
CA CYS A 127 -8.13 3.43 -0.75
C CYS A 127 -6.79 2.69 -0.75
N ASN A 128 -6.46 2.04 0.37
CA ASN A 128 -5.16 1.37 0.52
C ASN A 128 -5.10 -0.05 -0.08
N ASP A 129 -5.98 -0.34 -1.04
CA ASP A 129 -6.20 -1.67 -1.60
C ASP A 129 -6.59 -1.61 -3.07
N SER A 130 -6.08 -2.57 -3.86
CA SER A 130 -6.26 -2.63 -5.32
C SER A 130 -7.66 -3.08 -5.77
N THR A 131 -8.56 -3.41 -4.85
CA THR A 131 -9.98 -3.68 -5.11
C THR A 131 -10.83 -2.46 -4.73
N ALA A 132 -10.52 -1.86 -3.58
CA ALA A 132 -11.24 -0.69 -3.07
C ALA A 132 -11.07 0.53 -3.98
N LEU A 133 -9.84 0.84 -4.43
CA LEU A 133 -9.59 2.02 -5.26
C LEU A 133 -10.39 2.02 -6.57
N PRO A 134 -10.31 1.00 -7.45
CA PRO A 134 -11.11 1.00 -8.67
C PRO A 134 -12.62 1.00 -8.39
N GLY A 135 -13.07 0.32 -7.31
CA GLY A 135 -14.47 0.34 -6.91
C GLY A 135 -14.97 1.71 -6.47
N GLN A 136 -14.18 2.43 -5.68
CA GLN A 136 -14.48 3.79 -5.25
C GLN A 136 -14.50 4.77 -6.44
N LEU A 137 -13.56 4.64 -7.37
CA LEU A 137 -13.49 5.46 -8.57
C LEU A 137 -14.70 5.20 -9.50
N GLN A 138 -15.10 3.92 -9.63
CA GLN A 138 -16.29 3.57 -10.40
C GLN A 138 -17.57 4.14 -9.76
N ALA A 139 -17.67 4.13 -8.43
CA ALA A 139 -18.79 4.73 -7.72
C ALA A 139 -18.85 6.26 -7.92
N ALA A 140 -17.69 6.94 -7.85
CA ALA A 140 -17.61 8.38 -8.12
C ALA A 140 -17.99 8.70 -9.56
N GLN A 141 -17.50 7.93 -10.54
CA GLN A 141 -17.85 8.09 -11.95
C GLN A 141 -19.36 7.86 -12.20
N ASN A 142 -19.97 6.85 -11.57
CA ASN A 142 -21.40 6.58 -11.66
C ASN A 142 -22.24 7.72 -11.07
N ALA A 143 -21.71 8.41 -10.05
CA ALA A 143 -22.33 9.59 -9.44
C ALA A 143 -22.07 10.88 -10.24
N GLY A 144 -21.30 10.82 -11.33
CA GLY A 144 -20.92 11.96 -12.15
C GLY A 144 -19.90 12.90 -11.50
N LEU A 145 -19.17 12.41 -10.49
CA LEU A 145 -18.14 13.17 -9.79
C LEU A 145 -16.80 13.06 -10.53
N THR A 146 -16.04 14.12 -10.46
CA THR A 146 -14.70 14.27 -11.05
C THR A 146 -13.65 14.52 -9.95
N LYS A 147 -12.38 14.53 -10.33
CA LYS A 147 -11.27 14.90 -9.46
C LYS A 147 -11.37 16.30 -8.86
N ASP A 148 -12.18 17.17 -9.48
CA ASP A 148 -12.41 18.55 -8.99
C ASP A 148 -13.53 18.61 -7.93
N ASP A 149 -14.37 17.56 -7.85
CA ASP A 149 -15.46 17.47 -6.88
C ASP A 149 -15.03 16.79 -5.59
N ILE A 150 -14.25 15.70 -5.72
CA ILE A 150 -13.79 14.86 -4.60
C ILE A 150 -12.36 14.36 -4.86
N THR A 151 -11.57 14.26 -3.81
CA THR A 151 -10.24 13.65 -3.90
C THR A 151 -10.30 12.16 -3.54
N ILE A 152 -9.86 11.31 -4.46
CA ILE A 152 -9.74 9.85 -4.25
C ILE A 152 -8.32 9.46 -4.65
N THR A 153 -7.63 8.74 -3.78
CA THR A 153 -6.30 8.20 -4.04
C THR A 153 -6.12 6.84 -3.38
N GLY A 154 -5.01 6.16 -3.66
CA GLY A 154 -4.72 4.87 -3.05
C GLY A 154 -3.74 4.03 -3.83
N PHE A 155 -3.72 2.73 -3.56
CA PHE A 155 -2.83 1.78 -4.20
C PHE A 155 -3.57 0.88 -5.20
N ALA A 156 -3.10 0.87 -6.44
CA ALA A 156 -3.50 -0.12 -7.45
C ALA A 156 -2.54 -0.11 -8.64
N SER A 157 -2.58 -1.19 -9.45
CA SER A 157 -1.75 -1.27 -10.65
C SER A 157 -2.13 -0.18 -11.67
N PRO A 158 -1.16 0.38 -12.40
CA PRO A 158 -1.45 1.37 -13.45
C PRO A 158 -2.50 0.90 -14.45
N ASN A 159 -2.43 -0.36 -14.87
CA ASN A 159 -3.36 -0.91 -15.85
C ASN A 159 -4.82 -0.92 -15.38
N SER A 160 -5.09 -0.95 -14.08
CA SER A 160 -6.45 -0.94 -13.53
C SER A 160 -7.03 0.45 -13.34
N ILE A 161 -6.17 1.51 -13.28
CA ILE A 161 -6.59 2.85 -12.85
C ILE A 161 -6.46 3.90 -13.96
N LYS A 162 -5.52 3.76 -14.89
CA LYS A 162 -5.23 4.81 -15.88
C LYS A 162 -6.44 5.30 -16.70
N GLU A 163 -7.43 4.46 -16.93
CA GLU A 163 -8.63 4.90 -17.65
C GLU A 163 -9.51 5.84 -16.80
N PHE A 164 -9.55 5.67 -15.46
CA PHE A 164 -10.20 6.62 -14.56
C PHE A 164 -9.44 7.95 -14.51
N CYS A 165 -8.11 7.92 -14.52
CA CYS A 165 -7.28 9.11 -14.58
C CYS A 165 -7.52 9.88 -15.89
N LYS A 166 -7.52 9.20 -17.05
CA LYS A 166 -7.87 9.79 -18.37
C LYS A 166 -9.29 10.37 -18.40
N ALA A 167 -10.22 9.73 -17.68
CA ALA A 167 -11.59 10.22 -17.54
C ALA A 167 -11.73 11.39 -16.56
N GLY A 168 -10.65 11.80 -15.87
CA GLY A 168 -10.65 12.90 -14.93
C GLY A 168 -11.31 12.60 -13.59
N VAL A 169 -11.29 11.34 -13.14
CA VAL A 169 -11.91 10.93 -11.86
C VAL A 169 -10.94 11.04 -10.68
N LEU A 170 -9.63 10.90 -10.90
CA LEU A 170 -8.60 11.11 -9.88
C LEU A 170 -7.41 11.88 -10.44
N TYR A 171 -6.63 12.50 -9.56
CA TYR A 171 -5.37 13.17 -9.91
C TYR A 171 -4.20 12.20 -9.97
N GLU A 172 -4.08 11.33 -8.96
CA GLU A 172 -2.94 10.44 -8.79
C GLU A 172 -3.25 9.26 -7.89
N TRP A 173 -2.45 8.23 -8.03
CA TRP A 173 -2.45 7.03 -7.20
C TRP A 173 -1.03 6.45 -7.17
N GLY A 174 -0.80 5.42 -6.38
CA GLY A 174 0.53 4.82 -6.29
C GLY A 174 0.52 3.32 -6.28
N LEU A 175 1.70 2.76 -6.41
CA LEU A 175 2.02 1.36 -6.12
C LEU A 175 3.55 1.19 -6.12
N TRP A 176 3.99 -0.01 -5.80
CA TRP A 176 5.34 -0.52 -6.09
C TRP A 176 5.34 -1.34 -7.39
N ASP A 177 6.51 -1.54 -7.99
CA ASP A 177 6.61 -2.40 -9.17
C ASP A 177 6.53 -3.87 -8.77
N CYS A 178 5.38 -4.49 -9.05
CA CYS A 178 5.11 -5.90 -8.73
C CYS A 178 6.01 -6.88 -9.50
N LYS A 179 6.55 -6.48 -10.67
CA LYS A 179 7.50 -7.31 -11.43
C LYS A 179 8.85 -7.34 -10.73
N ILE A 180 9.32 -6.18 -10.25
CA ILE A 180 10.55 -6.08 -9.46
C ILE A 180 10.39 -6.88 -8.17
N GLN A 181 9.26 -6.73 -7.46
CA GLN A 181 8.98 -7.48 -6.24
C GLN A 181 9.03 -9.00 -6.48
N GLY A 182 8.36 -9.47 -7.52
CA GLY A 182 8.37 -10.88 -7.90
C GLY A 182 9.78 -11.39 -8.28
N ALA A 183 10.56 -10.59 -9.03
CA ALA A 183 11.94 -10.92 -9.37
C ALA A 183 12.83 -11.01 -8.12
N MET A 184 12.71 -10.06 -7.18
CA MET A 184 13.39 -10.11 -5.89
C MET A 184 13.03 -11.38 -5.09
N GLY A 185 11.74 -11.70 -5.01
CA GLY A 185 11.26 -12.92 -4.32
C GLY A 185 11.88 -14.19 -4.89
N CYS A 186 11.87 -14.33 -6.21
CA CYS A 186 12.50 -15.46 -6.90
C CYS A 186 14.01 -15.52 -6.65
N TYR A 187 14.71 -14.38 -6.73
CA TYR A 187 16.14 -14.30 -6.52
C TYR A 187 16.52 -14.67 -5.08
N VAL A 188 15.84 -14.09 -4.10
CA VAL A 188 16.07 -14.36 -2.67
C VAL A 188 15.85 -15.85 -2.35
N ALA A 189 14.76 -16.42 -2.85
CA ALA A 189 14.49 -17.84 -2.67
C ALA A 189 15.59 -18.73 -3.29
N ALA A 190 16.03 -18.42 -4.51
CA ALA A 190 17.12 -19.14 -5.17
C ALA A 190 18.47 -18.96 -4.45
N TYR A 191 18.76 -17.77 -3.98
CA TYR A 191 19.98 -17.43 -3.23
C TYR A 191 20.10 -18.26 -1.95
N LEU A 192 19.02 -18.36 -1.18
CA LEU A 192 18.98 -19.17 0.05
C LEU A 192 18.97 -20.68 -0.26
N ALA A 193 18.26 -21.13 -1.30
CA ALA A 193 18.25 -22.53 -1.72
C ALA A 193 19.63 -23.02 -2.21
N ALA A 194 20.50 -22.11 -2.66
CA ALA A 194 21.89 -22.40 -2.99
C ALA A 194 22.80 -22.61 -1.75
N GLY A 195 22.25 -22.51 -0.55
CA GLY A 195 22.97 -22.70 0.72
C GLY A 195 23.63 -21.43 1.26
N ASN A 196 23.31 -20.26 0.71
CA ASN A 196 23.77 -19.00 1.29
C ASN A 196 22.99 -18.73 2.58
N GLU A 197 23.72 -18.29 3.59
CA GLU A 197 23.14 -17.83 4.87
C GLU A 197 23.10 -16.32 4.88
N VAL A 198 22.07 -15.76 5.49
CA VAL A 198 21.92 -14.32 5.70
C VAL A 198 21.44 -14.04 7.12
N LYS A 199 21.75 -12.85 7.61
CA LYS A 199 21.29 -12.33 8.89
C LYS A 199 20.98 -10.83 8.73
N VAL A 200 20.30 -10.29 9.71
CA VAL A 200 20.03 -8.84 9.79
C VAL A 200 21.34 -8.04 9.69
N GLY A 201 21.35 -7.05 8.82
CA GLY A 201 22.49 -6.20 8.49
C GLY A 201 23.34 -6.68 7.32
N ASP A 202 23.13 -7.90 6.82
CA ASP A 202 23.81 -8.37 5.61
C ASP A 202 23.22 -7.69 4.37
N THR A 203 24.03 -7.61 3.32
CA THR A 203 23.63 -7.08 2.01
C THR A 203 23.53 -8.20 0.99
N ILE A 204 22.45 -8.21 0.24
CA ILE A 204 22.23 -9.12 -0.91
C ILE A 204 22.29 -8.26 -2.18
N SER A 205 23.24 -8.57 -3.08
CA SER A 205 23.31 -7.91 -4.39
C SER A 205 22.42 -8.65 -5.38
N ILE A 206 21.34 -8.01 -5.81
CA ILE A 206 20.35 -8.57 -6.73
C ILE A 206 20.61 -8.00 -8.14
N PRO A 207 20.86 -8.86 -9.16
CA PRO A 207 21.11 -8.38 -10.52
C PRO A 207 20.00 -7.45 -11.03
N GLU A 208 20.39 -6.37 -11.68
CA GLU A 208 19.51 -5.34 -12.26
C GLU A 208 18.68 -4.52 -11.24
N ILE A 209 18.67 -4.91 -9.97
CA ILE A 209 17.93 -4.21 -8.90
C ILE A 209 18.92 -3.46 -8.00
N GLY A 210 20.06 -4.06 -7.68
CA GLY A 210 21.06 -3.46 -6.81
C GLY A 210 21.19 -4.16 -5.46
N ASP A 211 21.83 -3.46 -4.54
CA ASP A 211 22.10 -3.95 -3.20
C ASP A 211 20.90 -3.68 -2.29
N VAL A 212 20.44 -4.72 -1.59
CA VAL A 212 19.40 -4.62 -0.57
C VAL A 212 19.93 -5.11 0.77
N THR A 213 19.59 -4.42 1.84
CA THR A 213 19.97 -4.81 3.20
C THR A 213 18.88 -5.68 3.82
N VAL A 214 19.29 -6.68 4.57
CA VAL A 214 18.37 -7.47 5.38
C VAL A 214 18.03 -6.68 6.64
N GLU A 215 16.80 -6.18 6.71
CA GLU A 215 16.27 -5.44 7.84
C GLU A 215 15.70 -6.38 8.90
N PRO A 216 15.61 -5.96 10.19
CA PRO A 216 14.96 -6.75 11.22
C PRO A 216 13.45 -6.89 10.97
N ASN A 217 12.85 -7.96 11.50
CA ASN A 217 11.43 -8.26 11.27
C ASN A 217 10.48 -7.20 11.83
N ASP A 218 10.86 -6.49 12.87
CA ASP A 218 10.05 -5.40 13.46
C ASP A 218 10.00 -4.15 12.60
N SER A 219 10.80 -4.06 11.53
CA SER A 219 10.70 -2.97 10.55
C SER A 219 9.38 -2.97 9.76
N ILE A 220 8.67 -4.11 9.72
CA ILE A 220 7.37 -4.22 9.05
C ILE A 220 6.25 -4.73 9.96
N SER A 221 6.57 -5.26 11.14
CA SER A 221 5.60 -5.82 12.07
C SER A 221 6.04 -5.54 13.51
N GLU A 222 5.40 -4.58 14.15
CA GLU A 222 5.71 -4.20 15.53
C GLU A 222 5.68 -5.42 16.47
N GLY A 223 6.73 -5.56 17.27
CA GLY A 223 6.87 -6.65 18.22
C GLY A 223 7.29 -8.01 17.63
N ALA A 224 7.57 -8.06 16.31
CA ALA A 224 8.13 -9.27 15.72
C ALA A 224 9.53 -9.57 16.26
N ALA A 225 9.93 -10.85 16.19
CA ALA A 225 11.23 -11.29 16.69
C ALA A 225 12.37 -10.54 15.97
N THR A 226 13.26 -9.95 16.78
CA THR A 226 14.47 -9.25 16.32
C THR A 226 15.70 -9.93 16.91
N GLY A 227 16.89 -9.56 16.44
CA GLY A 227 18.16 -10.05 17.01
C GLY A 227 18.69 -11.29 16.31
N ASP A 228 19.19 -12.27 17.04
CA ASP A 228 19.99 -13.40 16.54
C ASP A 228 19.25 -14.40 15.62
N VAL A 229 18.18 -14.01 15.02
CA VAL A 229 17.46 -14.85 14.04
C VAL A 229 18.11 -14.70 12.67
N ASN A 230 18.36 -15.85 12.01
CA ASN A 230 18.87 -15.90 10.65
C ASN A 230 17.75 -15.68 9.65
N ASN A 231 16.91 -14.66 9.90
CA ASN A 231 15.85 -14.22 9.03
C ASN A 231 15.61 -12.73 9.18
N GLY A 232 14.87 -12.16 8.25
CA GLY A 232 14.58 -10.72 8.25
C GLY A 232 13.74 -10.36 7.05
N VAL A 233 13.81 -9.09 6.69
CA VAL A 233 13.03 -8.49 5.61
C VAL A 233 13.97 -7.79 4.65
N VAL A 234 13.77 -7.95 3.35
CA VAL A 234 14.37 -7.09 2.33
C VAL A 234 13.28 -6.22 1.72
N LEU A 235 13.56 -4.93 1.61
CA LEU A 235 12.60 -3.94 1.13
C LEU A 235 12.83 -3.64 -0.35
N LEU A 236 11.75 -3.44 -1.10
CA LEU A 236 11.86 -2.88 -2.43
C LEU A 236 12.55 -1.50 -2.36
N PRO A 237 13.43 -1.18 -3.33
CA PRO A 237 14.13 0.10 -3.33
C PRO A 237 13.20 1.28 -3.61
N GLU A 238 12.18 1.10 -4.46
CA GLU A 238 11.35 2.18 -4.97
C GLU A 238 9.86 1.85 -4.99
N ARG A 239 9.04 2.91 -4.92
CA ARG A 239 7.59 2.94 -5.16
C ARG A 239 7.35 4.09 -6.14
N ALA A 240 6.23 4.02 -6.85
CA ALA A 240 5.89 5.03 -7.83
C ALA A 240 4.53 5.67 -7.51
N VAL A 241 4.45 6.98 -7.72
CA VAL A 241 3.19 7.71 -7.83
C VAL A 241 2.91 7.91 -9.32
N PHE A 242 1.71 7.56 -9.72
CA PHE A 242 1.24 7.64 -11.10
C PHE A 242 0.24 8.79 -11.25
N ASP A 243 0.37 9.50 -12.35
CA ASP A 243 -0.55 10.55 -12.78
C ASP A 243 -0.68 10.58 -14.31
N GLU A 244 -1.37 11.58 -14.84
CA GLU A 244 -1.57 11.74 -16.28
C GLU A 244 -0.26 11.89 -17.09
N THR A 245 0.85 12.25 -16.45
CA THR A 245 2.12 12.51 -17.13
C THR A 245 3.00 11.28 -17.28
N ASN A 246 2.83 10.26 -16.42
CA ASN A 246 3.73 9.11 -16.37
C ASN A 246 3.03 7.73 -16.42
N MET A 247 1.70 7.68 -16.25
CA MET A 247 0.98 6.41 -16.13
C MET A 247 1.12 5.48 -17.33
N ASP A 248 1.37 6.01 -18.52
CA ASP A 248 1.51 5.20 -19.73
C ASP A 248 2.93 4.59 -19.87
N ASP A 249 3.90 5.01 -19.05
CA ASP A 249 5.24 4.41 -18.97
C ASP A 249 5.22 3.06 -18.23
N TYR A 250 4.15 2.77 -17.49
CA TYR A 250 4.00 1.56 -16.69
C TYR A 250 2.98 0.60 -17.31
N ASN A 251 3.33 -0.68 -17.33
CA ASN A 251 2.49 -1.74 -17.90
C ASN A 251 2.48 -3.00 -17.02
N PHE A 252 1.83 -2.89 -15.90
CA PHE A 252 1.58 -3.99 -14.96
C PHE A 252 0.29 -3.79 -14.17
#